data_277e1b178bd927d343da4874e5186475
#
_entry.id   277e1b178bd927d343da4874e5186475
#
_cell.length_a   1.000
_cell.length_b   1.000
_cell.length_c   1.000
_cell.angle_alpha   90.00
_cell.angle_beta   90.00
_cell.angle_gamma   90.00
#
_symmetry.space_group_name_H-M   'P 1'
#
loop_
_entity.id
_entity.type
_entity.pdbx_description
1 polymer ?
#
loop_
_entity_poly.entity_id
_entity_poly.type
_entity_poly.pdbx_seq_one_letter_code
_entity_poly.pdbx_strand_id
1 'polypeptide(L)'
;VLGAALEQLPAAERGQVLVRADAGGASKAFLHHLTDAGLHYSIGFPAHGPVQAAIETIPEQAWVAALDSDGAPREGAQVAELTNWMPTPVKPTRSPAKYGPQEWPRGMRVIARRERPHPGAQLRLTDHNGWRITCFATNTRGTGWTLPTLEVRHRQRARAEDRIRCLKDTGLRNLPFHSYRANRIWLEVVALAGDLIAWTQTLAFERHQPARSQDRSRDTDGCDL
;
A
#
# COMPACT_ATOMS: atom_id res chain seq x y z
N VAL A 1 -11.82 -10.38 -11.82
CA VAL A 1 -10.80 -10.86 -10.87
C VAL A 1 -11.18 -10.48 -9.45
N LEU A 2 -11.33 -9.16 -9.12
CA LEU A 2 -11.64 -8.73 -7.74
C LEU A 2 -12.96 -9.32 -7.22
N GLY A 3 -14.06 -9.28 -8.01
CA GLY A 3 -15.35 -9.85 -7.63
C GLY A 3 -15.23 -11.32 -7.25
N ALA A 4 -14.62 -12.14 -8.11
CA ALA A 4 -14.41 -13.57 -7.84
C ALA A 4 -13.53 -13.83 -6.59
N ALA A 5 -12.60 -12.94 -6.28
CA ALA A 5 -11.82 -13.04 -5.04
C ALA A 5 -12.67 -12.71 -3.80
N LEU A 6 -13.53 -11.70 -3.89
CA LEU A 6 -14.42 -11.31 -2.78
C LEU A 6 -15.50 -12.37 -2.53
N GLU A 7 -15.96 -13.08 -3.56
CA GLU A 7 -16.93 -14.16 -3.44
C GLU A 7 -16.41 -15.33 -2.60
N GLN A 8 -15.09 -15.52 -2.53
CA GLN A 8 -14.47 -16.55 -1.69
C GLN A 8 -14.47 -16.21 -0.20
N LEU A 9 -14.78 -14.96 0.17
CA LEU A 9 -14.82 -14.52 1.55
C LEU A 9 -16.26 -14.54 2.10
N PRO A 10 -16.43 -14.82 3.41
CA PRO A 10 -17.71 -14.64 4.08
C PRO A 10 -18.25 -13.21 3.88
N ALA A 11 -19.55 -13.07 3.65
CA ALA A 11 -20.16 -11.77 3.37
C ALA A 11 -19.88 -10.72 4.48
N ALA A 12 -19.84 -11.15 5.74
CA ALA A 12 -19.55 -10.29 6.88
C ALA A 12 -18.13 -9.72 6.89
N GLU A 13 -17.18 -10.37 6.21
CA GLU A 13 -15.77 -9.95 6.20
C GLU A 13 -15.43 -9.07 4.99
N ARG A 14 -16.28 -9.06 3.96
CA ARG A 14 -16.00 -8.35 2.70
C ARG A 14 -15.79 -6.85 2.90
N GLY A 15 -16.53 -6.22 3.81
CA GLY A 15 -16.38 -4.80 4.15
C GLY A 15 -15.07 -4.44 4.87
N GLN A 16 -14.35 -5.43 5.39
CA GLN A 16 -13.07 -5.24 6.07
C GLN A 16 -11.86 -5.44 5.14
N VAL A 17 -12.10 -5.81 3.88
CA VAL A 17 -11.04 -6.08 2.91
C VAL A 17 -10.28 -4.81 2.58
N LEU A 18 -8.95 -4.91 2.63
CA LEU A 18 -8.03 -3.90 2.12
C LEU A 18 -7.48 -4.34 0.76
N VAL A 19 -7.85 -3.64 -0.28
CA VAL A 19 -7.29 -3.85 -1.62
C VAL A 19 -5.96 -3.11 -1.75
N ARG A 20 -4.92 -3.83 -2.12
CA ARG A 20 -3.58 -3.27 -2.36
C ARG A 20 -3.19 -3.48 -3.82
N ALA A 21 -2.64 -2.44 -4.44
CA ALA A 21 -2.10 -2.51 -5.79
C ALA A 21 -0.90 -1.57 -5.95
N ASP A 22 -0.15 -1.76 -7.01
CA ASP A 22 0.88 -0.83 -7.45
C ASP A 22 0.25 0.39 -8.15
N ALA A 23 1.08 1.25 -8.71
CA ALA A 23 0.61 2.45 -9.41
C ALA A 23 -0.20 2.14 -10.68
N GLY A 24 -0.10 0.94 -11.23
CA GLY A 24 -0.95 0.48 -12.33
C GLY A 24 -2.43 0.38 -11.93
N GLY A 25 -2.72 0.19 -10.65
CA GLY A 25 -4.08 0.22 -10.10
C GLY A 25 -4.65 1.62 -9.87
N ALA A 26 -3.87 2.68 -10.04
CA ALA A 26 -4.29 4.06 -9.79
C ALA A 26 -5.13 4.64 -10.93
N SER A 27 -6.21 3.97 -11.31
CA SER A 27 -7.19 4.52 -12.25
C SER A 27 -8.43 5.04 -11.51
N LYS A 28 -8.97 6.17 -11.99
CA LYS A 28 -10.18 6.76 -11.39
C LYS A 28 -11.34 5.76 -11.37
N ALA A 29 -11.56 5.05 -12.48
CA ALA A 29 -12.61 4.05 -12.58
C ALA A 29 -12.47 2.93 -11.53
N PHE A 30 -11.27 2.42 -11.31
CA PHE A 30 -11.01 1.37 -10.33
C PHE A 30 -11.19 1.88 -8.90
N LEU A 31 -10.68 3.09 -8.58
CA LEU A 31 -10.83 3.68 -7.25
C LEU A 31 -12.28 4.02 -6.93
N HIS A 32 -13.07 4.49 -7.91
CA HIS A 32 -14.52 4.64 -7.76
C HIS A 32 -15.17 3.29 -7.48
N HIS A 33 -14.88 2.27 -8.28
CA HIS A 33 -15.42 0.93 -8.06
C HIS A 33 -15.14 0.39 -6.65
N LEU A 34 -13.93 0.58 -6.12
CA LEU A 34 -13.59 0.19 -4.76
C LEU A 34 -14.37 0.99 -3.70
N THR A 35 -14.50 2.30 -3.93
CA THR A 35 -15.24 3.19 -3.02
C THR A 35 -16.72 2.83 -2.98
N ASP A 36 -17.33 2.63 -4.14
CA ASP A 36 -18.75 2.27 -4.30
C ASP A 36 -19.06 0.90 -3.71
N ALA A 37 -18.09 -0.03 -3.78
CA ALA A 37 -18.17 -1.33 -3.14
C ALA A 37 -17.89 -1.31 -1.62
N GLY A 38 -17.65 -0.13 -1.02
CA GLY A 38 -17.35 0.00 0.41
C GLY A 38 -16.03 -0.61 0.84
N LEU A 39 -15.09 -0.85 -0.08
CA LEU A 39 -13.81 -1.49 0.20
C LEU A 39 -12.75 -0.48 0.60
N HIS A 40 -11.88 -0.87 1.52
CA HIS A 40 -10.67 -0.11 1.82
C HIS A 40 -9.60 -0.35 0.76
N TYR A 41 -8.80 0.67 0.48
CA TYR A 41 -7.70 0.53 -0.47
C TYR A 41 -6.43 1.26 -0.02
N SER A 42 -5.29 0.76 -0.53
CA SER A 42 -3.98 1.37 -0.41
C SER A 42 -3.20 1.07 -1.70
N ILE A 43 -3.21 2.01 -2.63
CA ILE A 43 -2.77 1.81 -4.01
C ILE A 43 -1.65 2.78 -4.33
N GLY A 44 -0.54 2.29 -4.89
CA GLY A 44 0.54 3.13 -5.37
C GLY A 44 0.01 4.24 -6.27
N PHE A 45 0.53 5.46 -6.14
CA PHE A 45 0.05 6.62 -6.87
C PHE A 45 1.21 7.30 -7.59
N PRO A 46 1.04 7.71 -8.86
CA PRO A 46 2.13 8.30 -9.62
C PRO A 46 2.50 9.69 -9.07
N ALA A 47 3.80 9.92 -8.86
CA ALA A 47 4.34 11.16 -8.29
C ALA A 47 4.69 12.18 -9.41
N HIS A 48 3.76 12.44 -10.32
CA HIS A 48 3.93 13.41 -11.42
C HIS A 48 2.70 14.31 -11.56
N GLY A 49 2.82 15.35 -12.40
CA GLY A 49 1.74 16.31 -12.67
C GLY A 49 1.22 16.98 -11.38
N PRO A 50 -0.10 16.90 -11.06
CA PRO A 50 -0.68 17.55 -9.89
C PRO A 50 -0.04 17.15 -8.57
N VAL A 51 0.45 15.91 -8.44
CA VAL A 51 1.13 15.43 -7.24
C VAL A 51 2.49 16.10 -7.08
N GLN A 52 3.23 16.24 -8.16
CA GLN A 52 4.52 16.94 -8.14
C GLN A 52 4.34 18.41 -7.74
N ALA A 53 3.34 19.11 -8.31
CA ALA A 53 3.03 20.49 -7.94
C ALA A 53 2.68 20.61 -6.43
N ALA A 54 1.95 19.63 -5.88
CA ALA A 54 1.65 19.59 -4.46
C ALA A 54 2.93 19.39 -3.61
N ILE A 55 3.85 18.52 -4.04
CA ILE A 55 5.13 18.29 -3.35
C ILE A 55 5.99 19.55 -3.31
N GLU A 56 5.96 20.35 -4.37
CA GLU A 56 6.71 21.60 -4.47
C GLU A 56 6.17 22.72 -3.56
N THR A 57 4.88 22.65 -3.23
CA THR A 57 4.18 23.71 -2.47
C THR A 57 3.92 23.35 -1.01
N ILE A 58 3.99 22.07 -0.65
CA ILE A 58 3.72 21.63 0.72
C ILE A 58 4.80 22.16 1.69
N PRO A 59 4.40 22.79 2.82
CA PRO A 59 5.36 23.33 3.77
C PRO A 59 6.13 22.22 4.49
N GLU A 60 7.38 22.52 4.86
CA GLU A 60 8.27 21.56 5.53
C GLU A 60 7.66 20.98 6.81
N GLN A 61 6.89 21.79 7.54
CA GLN A 61 6.24 21.40 8.80
C GLN A 61 5.13 20.34 8.62
N ALA A 62 4.64 20.14 7.39
CA ALA A 62 3.65 19.10 7.10
C ALA A 62 4.28 17.70 7.00
N TRP A 63 5.59 17.60 6.89
CA TRP A 63 6.31 16.34 6.86
C TRP A 63 6.59 15.85 8.28
N VAL A 64 6.10 14.65 8.60
CA VAL A 64 6.33 13.97 9.87
C VAL A 64 7.22 12.75 9.66
N ALA A 65 7.93 12.31 10.70
CA ALA A 65 8.79 11.14 10.62
C ALA A 65 8.01 9.91 10.14
N ALA A 66 8.58 9.17 9.19
CA ALA A 66 8.07 7.84 8.85
C ALA A 66 8.43 6.84 9.95
N LEU A 67 7.72 5.71 10.01
CA LEU A 67 8.04 4.61 10.92
C LEU A 67 8.76 3.48 10.19
N ASP A 68 9.54 2.71 10.91
CA ASP A 68 10.03 1.41 10.46
C ASP A 68 8.96 0.29 10.61
N SER A 69 9.35 -0.96 10.46
CA SER A 69 8.45 -2.11 10.63
C SER A 69 8.03 -2.34 12.08
N ASP A 70 8.83 -1.88 13.03
CA ASP A 70 8.67 -2.10 14.47
C ASP A 70 7.94 -0.93 15.15
N GLY A 71 7.63 0.11 14.37
CA GLY A 71 6.92 1.30 14.82
C GLY A 71 7.81 2.39 15.39
N ALA A 72 9.14 2.26 15.28
CA ALA A 72 10.08 3.31 15.67
C ALA A 72 10.27 4.34 14.53
N PRO A 73 10.61 5.59 14.82
CA PRO A 73 10.92 6.60 13.81
C PRO A 73 12.05 6.13 12.89
N ARG A 74 11.82 6.20 11.57
CA ARG A 74 12.81 5.85 10.56
C ARG A 74 13.62 7.07 10.17
N GLU A 75 14.92 7.02 10.46
CA GLU A 75 15.84 8.07 10.07
C GLU A 75 15.86 8.29 8.56
N GLY A 76 15.94 9.54 8.12
CA GLY A 76 16.01 9.91 6.71
C GLY A 76 14.75 9.64 5.91
N ALA A 77 13.61 9.34 6.55
CA ALA A 77 12.33 9.14 5.88
C ALA A 77 11.19 9.90 6.56
N GLN A 78 10.34 10.52 5.76
CA GLN A 78 9.21 11.33 6.23
C GLN A 78 7.99 11.10 5.37
N VAL A 79 6.80 11.38 5.93
CA VAL A 79 5.50 11.25 5.27
C VAL A 79 4.69 12.52 5.39
N ALA A 80 3.90 12.83 4.37
CA ALA A 80 2.97 13.96 4.40
C ALA A 80 1.71 13.64 3.60
N GLU A 81 0.60 14.29 3.94
CA GLU A 81 -0.64 14.20 3.17
C GLU A 81 -0.69 15.32 2.14
N LEU A 82 -0.84 14.95 0.86
CA LEU A 82 -0.89 15.88 -0.26
C LEU A 82 -2.30 16.25 -0.68
N THR A 83 -3.34 15.63 -0.14
CA THR A 83 -4.73 15.73 -0.62
C THR A 83 -5.18 17.17 -0.79
N ASN A 84 -4.91 18.03 0.18
CA ASN A 84 -5.34 19.44 0.17
C ASN A 84 -4.39 20.37 -0.61
N TRP A 85 -3.25 19.86 -1.06
CA TRP A 85 -2.24 20.62 -1.80
C TRP A 85 -2.28 20.32 -3.29
N MET A 86 -3.04 19.29 -3.69
CA MET A 86 -3.20 18.98 -5.10
C MET A 86 -4.04 20.07 -5.78
N PRO A 87 -3.59 20.61 -6.91
CA PRO A 87 -4.36 21.60 -7.66
C PRO A 87 -5.72 21.02 -8.06
N THR A 88 -6.77 21.81 -7.88
CA THR A 88 -8.09 21.44 -8.34
C THR A 88 -8.08 21.19 -9.84
N PRO A 89 -8.64 20.10 -10.33
CA PRO A 89 -8.66 19.84 -11.76
C PRO A 89 -9.37 21.00 -12.50
N VAL A 90 -8.69 21.57 -13.47
CA VAL A 90 -9.33 22.49 -14.43
C VAL A 90 -10.45 21.71 -15.11
N LYS A 91 -11.60 22.37 -15.34
CA LYS A 91 -12.87 21.81 -15.87
C LYS A 91 -12.62 20.65 -16.84
N PRO A 92 -13.35 19.53 -16.72
CA PRO A 92 -13.15 18.38 -17.58
C PRO A 92 -13.40 18.76 -19.04
N THR A 93 -12.39 18.67 -19.87
CA THR A 93 -12.48 18.97 -21.31
C THR A 93 -13.08 17.82 -22.11
N ARG A 94 -13.38 16.67 -21.46
CA ARG A 94 -13.83 15.44 -22.11
C ARG A 94 -15.12 14.92 -21.47
N SER A 95 -15.98 14.33 -22.29
CA SER A 95 -17.24 13.74 -21.81
C SER A 95 -16.99 12.57 -20.84
N PRO A 96 -17.56 12.60 -19.63
CA PRO A 96 -17.42 11.52 -18.66
C PRO A 96 -17.91 10.15 -19.20
N ALA A 97 -18.97 10.17 -19.99
CA ALA A 97 -19.57 8.96 -20.58
C ALA A 97 -18.60 8.21 -21.49
N LYS A 98 -17.66 8.92 -22.14
CA LYS A 98 -16.69 8.31 -23.06
C LYS A 98 -15.38 7.91 -22.39
N TYR A 99 -14.96 8.63 -21.33
CA TYR A 99 -13.62 8.48 -20.74
C TYR A 99 -13.63 8.06 -19.27
N GLY A 100 -14.79 7.74 -18.73
CA GLY A 100 -14.99 7.39 -17.32
C GLY A 100 -14.95 8.61 -16.38
N PRO A 101 -14.88 8.39 -15.07
CA PRO A 101 -14.89 9.45 -14.07
C PRO A 101 -13.75 10.46 -14.29
N GLN A 102 -14.07 11.75 -14.24
CA GLN A 102 -13.09 12.84 -14.42
C GLN A 102 -12.42 13.22 -13.09
N GLU A 103 -13.10 12.98 -11.98
CA GLU A 103 -12.63 13.30 -10.64
C GLU A 103 -12.23 12.04 -9.88
N TRP A 104 -11.39 12.19 -8.88
CA TRP A 104 -11.07 11.13 -7.95
C TRP A 104 -12.23 10.89 -6.97
N PRO A 105 -12.38 9.69 -6.39
CA PRO A 105 -13.47 9.40 -5.45
C PRO A 105 -13.44 10.34 -4.24
N ARG A 106 -14.59 10.71 -3.75
CA ARG A 106 -14.71 11.48 -2.51
C ARG A 106 -14.08 10.72 -1.35
N GLY A 107 -13.35 11.44 -0.50
CA GLY A 107 -12.69 10.83 0.65
C GLY A 107 -11.35 10.13 0.33
N MET A 108 -10.94 10.08 -0.94
CA MET A 108 -9.58 9.66 -1.28
C MET A 108 -8.55 10.60 -0.65
N ARG A 109 -7.49 10.01 -0.12
CA ARG A 109 -6.32 10.70 0.41
C ARG A 109 -5.11 10.32 -0.41
N VAL A 110 -4.24 11.26 -0.69
CA VAL A 110 -2.93 11.00 -1.31
C VAL A 110 -1.85 11.29 -0.28
N ILE A 111 -1.05 10.30 0.00
CA ILE A 111 0.03 10.38 0.99
C ILE A 111 1.35 10.19 0.23
N ALA A 112 2.30 11.10 0.49
CA ALA A 112 3.65 11.02 -0.01
C ALA A 112 4.59 10.55 1.09
N ARG A 113 5.56 9.76 0.71
CA ARG A 113 6.74 9.43 1.48
C ARG A 113 7.95 9.98 0.75
N ARG A 114 8.81 10.68 1.49
CA ARG A 114 10.14 11.06 1.02
C ARG A 114 11.20 10.35 1.84
N GLU A 115 12.25 9.89 1.19
CA GLU A 115 13.41 9.31 1.88
C GLU A 115 14.70 9.71 1.19
N ARG A 116 15.78 9.79 1.95
CA ARG A 116 17.11 9.99 1.39
C ARG A 116 17.50 8.73 0.60
N PRO A 117 17.86 8.86 -0.69
CA PRO A 117 18.38 7.74 -1.45
C PRO A 117 19.63 7.17 -0.77
N HIS A 118 19.82 5.87 -0.86
CA HIS A 118 21.04 5.24 -0.40
C HIS A 118 22.27 5.85 -1.14
N PRO A 119 23.42 6.05 -0.48
CA PRO A 119 24.63 6.50 -1.14
C PRO A 119 24.94 5.62 -2.37
N GLY A 120 25.15 6.27 -3.54
CA GLY A 120 25.33 5.57 -4.81
C GLY A 120 24.04 5.17 -5.55
N ALA A 121 22.88 5.45 -5.01
CA ALA A 121 21.62 5.20 -5.70
C ALA A 121 21.46 6.13 -6.92
N GLN A 122 21.02 5.55 -8.04
CA GLN A 122 20.73 6.31 -9.25
C GLN A 122 19.52 7.23 -9.02
N LEU A 123 19.67 8.51 -9.35
CA LEU A 123 18.58 9.49 -9.29
C LEU A 123 17.48 9.12 -10.29
N ARG A 124 16.21 9.31 -9.88
CA ARG A 124 15.03 9.13 -10.72
C ARG A 124 14.45 10.48 -11.09
N LEU A 125 13.71 10.54 -12.18
CA LEU A 125 13.01 11.76 -12.62
C LEU A 125 11.99 12.28 -11.58
N THR A 126 11.54 11.42 -10.68
CA THR A 126 10.62 11.75 -9.59
C THR A 126 11.32 12.16 -8.30
N ASP A 127 12.66 12.15 -8.27
CA ASP A 127 13.42 12.59 -7.10
C ASP A 127 13.41 14.13 -7.06
N HIS A 128 13.11 14.69 -5.90
CA HIS A 128 12.96 16.13 -5.71
C HIS A 128 13.87 16.60 -4.56
N ASN A 129 14.71 17.60 -4.83
CA ASN A 129 15.62 18.17 -3.82
C ASN A 129 16.45 17.12 -3.05
N GLY A 130 16.94 16.10 -3.75
CA GLY A 130 17.72 15.01 -3.15
C GLY A 130 16.89 14.01 -2.33
N TRP A 131 15.56 14.04 -2.44
CA TRP A 131 14.65 13.10 -1.83
C TRP A 131 14.03 12.19 -2.91
N ARG A 132 14.00 10.90 -2.62
CA ARG A 132 13.20 9.95 -3.39
C ARG A 132 11.76 10.02 -2.90
N ILE A 133 10.84 10.31 -3.84
CA ILE A 133 9.41 10.45 -3.53
C ILE A 133 8.67 9.21 -4.01
N THR A 134 7.80 8.69 -3.16
CA THR A 134 6.81 7.67 -3.49
C THR A 134 5.46 8.08 -2.93
N CYS A 135 4.39 7.84 -3.67
CA CYS A 135 3.04 8.23 -3.25
C CYS A 135 2.09 7.04 -3.29
N PHE A 136 1.06 7.10 -2.47
CA PHE A 136 -0.04 6.15 -2.51
C PHE A 136 -1.36 6.83 -2.19
N ALA A 137 -2.45 6.28 -2.74
CA ALA A 137 -3.81 6.69 -2.47
C ALA A 137 -4.47 5.72 -1.50
N THR A 138 -5.28 6.24 -0.57
CA THR A 138 -6.07 5.45 0.37
C THR A 138 -7.37 6.17 0.72
N ASN A 139 -8.41 5.42 1.10
CA ASN A 139 -9.63 5.95 1.69
C ASN A 139 -9.73 5.68 3.21
N THR A 140 -8.72 5.07 3.81
CA THR A 140 -8.74 4.74 5.23
C THR A 140 -8.66 6.00 6.08
N ARG A 141 -9.57 6.11 7.04
CA ARG A 141 -9.68 7.19 8.03
C ARG A 141 -9.95 6.60 9.41
N GLY A 142 -9.92 7.43 10.43
CA GLY A 142 -10.28 7.07 11.80
C GLY A 142 -9.11 7.17 12.78
N THR A 143 -9.45 7.06 14.06
CA THR A 143 -8.48 7.09 15.16
C THR A 143 -7.54 5.88 15.06
N GLY A 144 -6.25 6.09 15.24
CA GLY A 144 -5.23 5.05 15.09
C GLY A 144 -4.61 4.94 13.68
N TRP A 145 -5.19 5.56 12.66
CA TRP A 145 -4.62 5.59 11.32
C TRP A 145 -3.87 6.91 11.05
N THR A 146 -2.72 7.06 11.70
CA THR A 146 -1.81 8.18 11.45
C THR A 146 -1.15 8.06 10.06
N LEU A 147 -0.57 9.15 9.55
CA LEU A 147 0.14 9.12 8.27
C LEU A 147 1.28 8.08 8.26
N PRO A 148 2.13 8.03 9.32
CA PRO A 148 3.18 7.01 9.37
C PRO A 148 2.64 5.58 9.42
N THR A 149 1.56 5.30 10.17
CA THR A 149 0.99 3.94 10.22
C THR A 149 0.35 3.50 8.91
N LEU A 150 -0.28 4.44 8.18
CA LEU A 150 -0.80 4.18 6.83
C LEU A 150 0.34 3.88 5.84
N GLU A 151 1.46 4.56 5.97
CA GLU A 151 2.64 4.34 5.14
C GLU A 151 3.28 2.96 5.42
N VAL A 152 3.46 2.60 6.69
CA VAL A 152 3.93 1.24 7.08
C VAL A 152 3.02 0.17 6.48
N ARG A 153 1.70 0.33 6.64
CA ARG A 153 0.73 -0.60 6.05
C ARG A 153 0.84 -0.67 4.53
N HIS A 154 1.07 0.45 3.86
CA HIS A 154 1.27 0.46 2.40
C HIS A 154 2.54 -0.30 2.01
N ARG A 155 3.67 -0.08 2.68
CA ARG A 155 4.94 -0.79 2.41
C ARG A 155 4.84 -2.30 2.60
N GLN A 156 4.02 -2.77 3.52
CA GLN A 156 3.77 -4.22 3.69
C GLN A 156 3.19 -4.90 2.44
N ARG A 157 2.83 -4.13 1.40
CA ARG A 157 2.49 -4.66 0.07
C ARG A 157 3.64 -5.50 -0.53
N ALA A 158 4.87 -5.20 -0.21
CA ALA A 158 6.03 -5.95 -0.66
C ALA A 158 5.93 -7.47 -0.34
N ARG A 159 5.20 -7.86 0.70
CA ARG A 159 4.93 -9.27 1.01
C ARG A 159 4.18 -9.99 -0.12
N ALA A 160 3.29 -9.30 -0.85
CA ALA A 160 2.61 -9.88 -2.01
C ALA A 160 3.58 -10.08 -3.18
N GLU A 161 4.50 -9.15 -3.37
CA GLU A 161 5.56 -9.25 -4.40
C GLU A 161 6.51 -10.42 -4.10
N ASP A 162 6.89 -10.61 -2.83
CA ASP A 162 7.70 -11.74 -2.40
C ASP A 162 6.95 -13.07 -2.61
N ARG A 163 5.64 -13.12 -2.31
CA ARG A 163 4.83 -14.31 -2.58
C ARG A 163 4.77 -14.61 -4.09
N ILE A 164 4.56 -13.60 -4.93
CA ILE A 164 4.59 -13.79 -6.40
C ILE A 164 5.97 -14.29 -6.86
N ARG A 165 7.06 -13.79 -6.26
CA ARG A 165 8.42 -14.27 -6.54
C ARG A 165 8.56 -15.74 -6.17
N CYS A 166 8.17 -16.13 -4.96
CA CYS A 166 8.17 -17.53 -4.53
C CYS A 166 7.37 -18.43 -5.47
N LEU A 167 6.17 -18.02 -5.88
CA LEU A 167 5.36 -18.78 -6.84
C LEU A 167 6.05 -18.91 -8.20
N LYS A 168 6.71 -17.85 -8.70
CA LYS A 168 7.48 -17.91 -9.93
C LYS A 168 8.66 -18.88 -9.83
N ASP A 169 9.33 -18.91 -8.69
CA ASP A 169 10.46 -19.80 -8.46
C ASP A 169 10.01 -21.27 -8.21
N THR A 170 8.78 -21.45 -7.74
CA THR A 170 8.16 -22.78 -7.54
C THR A 170 7.61 -23.37 -8.83
N GLY A 171 7.36 -22.57 -9.89
CA GLY A 171 6.89 -23.12 -11.17
C GLY A 171 5.94 -22.24 -11.98
N LEU A 172 5.53 -21.07 -11.43
CA LEU A 172 4.64 -20.15 -12.17
C LEU A 172 5.32 -19.47 -13.36
N ARG A 173 6.65 -19.42 -13.39
CA ARG A 173 7.42 -18.71 -14.44
C ARG A 173 7.24 -19.35 -15.82
N ASN A 174 7.12 -20.67 -15.89
CA ASN A 174 6.98 -21.43 -17.13
C ASN A 174 5.82 -22.40 -17.00
N LEU A 175 4.97 -22.43 -18.03
CA LEU A 175 3.91 -23.43 -18.17
C LEU A 175 4.47 -24.65 -18.91
N PRO A 176 4.66 -25.81 -18.24
CA PRO A 176 5.42 -26.92 -18.80
C PRO A 176 4.68 -27.76 -19.85
N PHE A 177 3.39 -27.55 -20.02
CA PHE A 177 2.56 -28.40 -20.90
C PHE A 177 2.07 -27.63 -22.11
N HIS A 178 1.86 -28.33 -23.23
CA HIS A 178 1.26 -27.76 -24.44
C HIS A 178 -0.26 -27.56 -24.30
N SER A 179 -0.92 -28.35 -23.47
CA SER A 179 -2.35 -28.31 -23.26
C SER A 179 -2.77 -27.28 -22.24
N TYR A 180 -3.75 -26.43 -22.55
CA TYR A 180 -4.35 -25.48 -21.61
C TYR A 180 -4.87 -26.17 -20.33
N ARG A 181 -5.53 -27.33 -20.48
CA ARG A 181 -6.08 -28.09 -19.36
C ARG A 181 -4.97 -28.58 -18.41
N ALA A 182 -3.89 -29.09 -18.94
CA ALA A 182 -2.76 -29.55 -18.14
C ALA A 182 -2.05 -28.38 -17.42
N ASN A 183 -1.88 -27.25 -18.11
CA ASN A 183 -1.31 -26.04 -17.49
C ASN A 183 -2.22 -25.46 -16.40
N ARG A 184 -3.55 -25.57 -16.55
CA ARG A 184 -4.47 -25.17 -15.49
C ARG A 184 -4.28 -26.00 -14.21
N ILE A 185 -4.15 -27.32 -14.36
CA ILE A 185 -3.84 -28.21 -13.22
C ILE A 185 -2.48 -27.85 -12.61
N TRP A 186 -1.49 -27.56 -13.45
CA TRP A 186 -0.17 -27.12 -12.99
C TRP A 186 -0.25 -25.84 -12.15
N LEU A 187 -1.04 -24.87 -12.54
CA LEU A 187 -1.24 -23.64 -11.77
C LEU A 187 -1.86 -23.91 -10.40
N GLU A 188 -2.81 -24.84 -10.29
CA GLU A 188 -3.39 -25.27 -9.00
C GLU A 188 -2.33 -25.92 -8.10
N VAL A 189 -1.47 -26.77 -8.66
CA VAL A 189 -0.36 -27.39 -7.92
C VAL A 189 0.65 -26.34 -7.42
N VAL A 190 1.00 -25.36 -8.27
CA VAL A 190 1.89 -24.27 -7.87
C VAL A 190 1.25 -23.39 -6.80
N ALA A 191 -0.04 -23.11 -6.88
CA ALA A 191 -0.77 -22.35 -5.85
C ALA A 191 -0.75 -23.09 -4.51
N LEU A 192 -1.02 -24.40 -4.49
CA LEU A 192 -0.96 -25.23 -3.28
C LEU A 192 0.45 -25.26 -2.69
N ALA A 193 1.49 -25.41 -3.51
CA ALA A 193 2.87 -25.36 -3.05
C ALA A 193 3.21 -23.99 -2.41
N GLY A 194 2.72 -22.89 -3.00
CA GLY A 194 2.87 -21.55 -2.44
C GLY A 194 2.16 -21.38 -1.09
N ASP A 195 0.99 -21.98 -0.91
CA ASP A 195 0.28 -21.97 0.37
C ASP A 195 1.02 -22.76 1.45
N LEU A 196 1.54 -23.95 1.09
CA LEU A 196 2.36 -24.75 2.00
C LEU A 196 3.63 -24.01 2.44
N ILE A 197 4.31 -23.33 1.52
CA ILE A 197 5.49 -22.50 1.83
C ILE A 197 5.10 -21.36 2.78
N ALA A 198 3.99 -20.66 2.51
CA ALA A 198 3.52 -19.57 3.37
C ALA A 198 3.15 -20.05 4.77
N TRP A 199 2.48 -21.19 4.89
CA TRP A 199 2.16 -21.81 6.19
C TRP A 199 3.42 -22.23 6.95
N THR A 200 4.37 -22.86 6.28
CA THR A 200 5.64 -23.25 6.88
C THR A 200 6.39 -22.02 7.42
N GLN A 201 6.45 -20.96 6.63
CA GLN A 201 7.06 -19.70 7.05
C GLN A 201 6.36 -19.11 8.27
N THR A 202 5.04 -19.04 8.27
CA THR A 202 4.25 -18.52 9.39
C THR A 202 4.44 -19.36 10.65
N LEU A 203 4.29 -20.68 10.54
CA LEU A 203 4.36 -21.58 11.70
C LEU A 203 5.79 -21.77 12.24
N ALA A 204 6.81 -21.76 11.37
CA ALA A 204 8.20 -21.96 11.77
C ALA A 204 8.86 -20.71 12.34
N PHE A 205 8.48 -19.52 11.85
CA PHE A 205 9.15 -18.25 12.20
C PHE A 205 8.36 -17.36 13.16
N GLU A 206 7.10 -17.64 13.44
CA GLU A 206 6.31 -16.89 14.43
C GLU A 206 6.89 -16.96 15.85
N ARG A 207 7.72 -17.97 16.13
CA ARG A 207 8.39 -18.14 17.44
C ARG A 207 9.56 -17.16 17.66
N HIS A 208 9.91 -16.34 16.69
CA HIS A 208 11.03 -15.38 16.77
C HIS A 208 10.61 -13.91 16.79
N GLN A 209 9.33 -13.60 16.98
CA GLN A 209 8.97 -12.23 17.34
C GLN A 209 9.30 -12.04 18.83
N PRO A 210 10.22 -11.11 19.18
CA PRO A 210 10.43 -10.75 20.58
C PRO A 210 9.09 -10.30 21.15
N ALA A 211 8.75 -10.80 22.32
CA ALA A 211 7.54 -10.44 23.04
C ALA A 211 7.38 -8.92 23.01
N ARG A 212 6.27 -8.42 22.46
CA ARG A 212 5.89 -7.03 22.58
C ARG A 212 5.98 -6.69 24.07
N SER A 213 6.84 -5.77 24.41
CA SER A 213 6.92 -5.17 25.75
C SER A 213 5.60 -4.42 26.03
N GLN A 214 4.58 -5.18 26.43
CA GLN A 214 3.48 -4.68 27.25
C GLN A 214 3.99 -4.64 28.66
N ASP A 215 4.80 -3.65 28.99
CA ASP A 215 4.96 -3.23 30.38
C ASP A 215 5.76 -1.92 30.44
N ARG A 216 5.06 -0.81 30.30
CA ARG A 216 5.46 0.49 30.85
C ARG A 216 4.24 1.41 30.99
N SER A 217 3.30 1.01 31.84
CA SER A 217 2.35 1.95 32.40
C SER A 217 1.75 1.41 33.70
N ARG A 218 2.59 1.16 34.68
CA ARG A 218 2.22 1.07 36.10
C ARG A 218 3.52 1.26 36.88
N ASP A 219 3.77 2.48 37.28
CA ASP A 219 4.44 2.86 38.51
C ASP A 219 4.83 4.34 38.41
N THR A 220 3.84 5.20 38.65
CA THR A 220 4.03 6.53 39.25
C THR A 220 2.70 6.92 39.92
N ASP A 221 2.38 6.20 40.99
CA ASP A 221 1.51 6.72 42.03
C ASP A 221 2.09 6.28 43.36
N GLY A 222 2.49 7.27 44.16
CA GLY A 222 2.63 7.11 45.60
C GLY A 222 4.03 7.20 46.13
N CYS A 223 4.41 8.36 46.59
CA CYS A 223 4.65 8.59 48.02
C CYS A 223 4.92 10.08 48.28
N ASP A 224 3.93 10.68 48.88
CA ASP A 224 4.14 11.81 49.81
C ASP A 224 4.96 11.35 51.01
N LEU A 225 5.94 12.16 51.37
CA LEU A 225 6.23 12.65 52.73
C LEU A 225 7.49 13.53 52.69
#